data_1706940d0421ac729b86f7dd96fb993e
#
_entry.id   1706940d0421ac729b86f7dd96fb993e
#
_cell.length_a   1.000
_cell.length_b   1.000
_cell.length_c   1.000
_cell.angle_alpha   90.00
_cell.angle_beta   90.00
_cell.angle_gamma   90.00
#
_symmetry.space_group_name_H-M   'P 1'
#
loop_
_entity.id
_entity.type
_entity.pdbx_description
1 polymer ?
#
loop_
_entity_poly.entity_id
_entity_poly.type
_entity_poly.pdbx_seq_one_letter_code
_entity_poly.pdbx_strand_id
1 'polypeptide(L)'
;MSSSDYWDAETAAAYDEGSAYMFDPEVLDPTVAFLAGLAGDGAALELAIGTGRVAIPLADRGVPVAGIELSQPMTDQLHRKRPDIPVVVGDMATARAEGEFSLVYVVFNSIGNVRTQAEQVACFRNAARHLAPGGRFVVELWVPGIRRFPPGQAAVPFHVGRSHVGFDTYDMTTQQGTSHHYRRHEDGTVTYGESNFRYIWPAECDLMAQLAGMDLELRVADWHGAPFTSDSESHVSVWRRPG
;
A
#
# COMPACT_ATOMS: atom_id res chain seq x y z
N MET A 1 -8.29 -6.65 -17.00
CA MET A 1 -8.82 -6.96 -15.67
C MET A 1 -8.77 -5.70 -14.83
N SER A 2 -9.83 -5.39 -14.10
CA SER A 2 -9.80 -4.32 -13.10
C SER A 2 -9.00 -4.80 -11.88
N SER A 3 -8.53 -3.91 -11.03
CA SER A 3 -7.83 -4.28 -9.79
C SER A 3 -8.74 -5.14 -8.87
N SER A 4 -10.07 -4.95 -8.94
CA SER A 4 -11.06 -5.73 -8.19
C SER A 4 -11.13 -7.20 -8.62
N ASP A 5 -10.82 -7.52 -9.89
CA ASP A 5 -10.90 -8.90 -10.41
C ASP A 5 -9.76 -9.77 -9.88
N TYR A 6 -8.66 -9.16 -9.44
CA TYR A 6 -7.53 -9.87 -8.84
C TYR A 6 -7.81 -10.27 -7.38
N TRP A 7 -8.57 -9.44 -6.63
CA TRP A 7 -8.88 -9.66 -5.22
C TRP A 7 -10.26 -10.32 -5.06
N ASP A 8 -10.45 -11.48 -5.70
CA ASP A 8 -11.66 -12.27 -5.63
C ASP A 8 -11.79 -13.03 -4.28
N ALA A 9 -12.85 -13.81 -4.13
CA ALA A 9 -13.14 -14.52 -2.88
C ALA A 9 -12.07 -15.59 -2.53
N GLU A 10 -11.48 -16.26 -3.52
CA GLU A 10 -10.45 -17.27 -3.32
C GLU A 10 -9.13 -16.62 -2.89
N THR A 11 -8.71 -15.58 -3.59
CA THR A 11 -7.53 -14.78 -3.25
C THR A 11 -7.66 -14.15 -1.87
N ALA A 12 -8.81 -13.56 -1.55
CA ALA A 12 -9.07 -12.96 -0.26
C ALA A 12 -9.01 -13.98 0.90
N ALA A 13 -9.56 -15.18 0.69
CA ALA A 13 -9.54 -16.24 1.70
C ALA A 13 -8.12 -16.76 1.99
N ALA A 14 -7.25 -16.80 0.97
CA ALA A 14 -5.88 -17.28 1.08
C ALA A 14 -4.86 -16.17 1.43
N TYR A 15 -5.27 -14.90 1.47
CA TYR A 15 -4.36 -13.76 1.56
C TYR A 15 -3.52 -13.76 2.84
N ASP A 16 -4.15 -13.93 3.99
CA ASP A 16 -3.45 -13.86 5.29
C ASP A 16 -2.44 -15.02 5.42
N GLU A 17 -2.83 -16.23 5.00
CA GLU A 17 -1.94 -17.39 5.02
C GLU A 17 -0.79 -17.25 4.00
N GLY A 18 -1.09 -16.82 2.78
CA GLY A 18 -0.10 -16.58 1.73
C GLY A 18 0.87 -15.44 2.04
N SER A 19 0.51 -14.56 2.98
CA SER A 19 1.27 -13.38 3.39
C SER A 19 1.70 -13.43 4.86
N ALA A 20 1.72 -14.62 5.47
CA ALA A 20 1.91 -14.81 6.91
C ALA A 20 3.15 -14.09 7.48
N TYR A 21 4.26 -14.01 6.71
CA TYR A 21 5.47 -13.29 7.14
C TYR A 21 5.24 -11.79 7.41
N MET A 22 4.22 -11.18 6.77
CA MET A 22 3.88 -9.76 6.98
C MET A 22 3.11 -9.52 8.28
N PHE A 23 2.59 -10.59 8.89
CA PHE A 23 1.90 -10.55 10.18
C PHE A 23 2.84 -10.83 11.35
N ASP A 24 4.12 -11.15 11.07
CA ASP A 24 5.12 -11.32 12.11
C ASP A 24 5.25 -10.02 12.92
N PRO A 25 5.19 -10.09 14.26
CA PRO A 25 5.35 -8.92 15.13
C PRO A 25 6.62 -8.11 14.83
N GLU A 26 7.74 -8.75 14.47
CA GLU A 26 8.97 -8.05 14.12
C GLU A 26 8.82 -7.15 12.88
N VAL A 27 7.90 -7.50 11.96
CA VAL A 27 7.60 -6.74 10.73
C VAL A 27 6.47 -5.74 10.99
N LEU A 28 5.42 -6.14 11.70
CA LEU A 28 4.19 -5.37 11.83
C LEU A 28 4.22 -4.34 12.95
N ASP A 29 4.83 -4.66 14.10
CA ASP A 29 4.84 -3.78 15.27
C ASP A 29 5.51 -2.43 15.03
N PRO A 30 6.63 -2.31 14.30
CA PRO A 30 7.22 -1.02 13.95
C PRO A 30 6.28 -0.14 13.12
N THR A 31 5.58 -0.73 12.13
CA THR A 31 4.58 -0.05 11.30
C THR A 31 3.46 0.52 12.17
N VAL A 32 2.88 -0.33 13.03
CA VAL A 32 1.76 0.05 13.90
C VAL A 32 2.19 1.11 14.92
N ALA A 33 3.39 0.99 15.50
CA ALA A 33 3.92 1.97 16.44
C ALA A 33 4.13 3.35 15.79
N PHE A 34 4.70 3.36 14.58
CA PHE A 34 4.94 4.59 13.82
C PHE A 34 3.62 5.30 13.49
N LEU A 35 2.64 4.55 12.96
CA LEU A 35 1.33 5.09 12.60
C LEU A 35 0.55 5.57 13.84
N ALA A 36 0.57 4.82 14.95
CA ALA A 36 -0.07 5.23 16.21
C ALA A 36 0.52 6.56 16.73
N GLY A 37 1.85 6.71 16.66
CA GLY A 37 2.54 7.95 17.04
C GLY A 37 2.11 9.15 16.19
N LEU A 38 1.84 8.96 14.90
CA LEU A 38 1.37 10.02 13.99
C LEU A 38 -0.12 10.32 14.16
N ALA A 39 -0.94 9.32 14.48
CA ALA A 39 -2.38 9.51 14.74
C ALA A 39 -2.63 10.34 16.01
N GLY A 40 -1.79 10.15 17.04
CA GLY A 40 -2.01 10.78 18.35
C GLY A 40 -3.36 10.36 18.92
N ASP A 41 -4.13 11.33 19.41
CA ASP A 41 -5.48 11.10 19.94
C ASP A 41 -6.58 11.11 18.86
N GLY A 42 -6.20 11.26 17.59
CA GLY A 42 -7.16 11.35 16.47
C GLY A 42 -7.43 10.00 15.79
N ALA A 43 -8.37 10.01 14.84
CA ALA A 43 -8.73 8.84 14.06
C ALA A 43 -7.81 8.65 12.85
N ALA A 44 -7.66 7.40 12.40
CA ALA A 44 -6.90 7.00 11.24
C ALA A 44 -7.81 6.41 10.13
N LEU A 45 -7.49 6.71 8.87
CA LEU A 45 -8.12 6.11 7.69
C LEU A 45 -7.08 5.33 6.89
N GLU A 46 -7.29 4.03 6.71
CA GLU A 46 -6.48 3.21 5.82
C GLU A 46 -7.09 3.15 4.43
N LEU A 47 -6.29 3.49 3.42
CA LEU A 47 -6.64 3.31 2.00
C LEU A 47 -6.15 1.92 1.55
N ALA A 48 -7.01 1.14 0.90
CA ALA A 48 -6.80 -0.27 0.60
C ALA A 48 -6.57 -1.10 1.88
N ILE A 49 -7.52 -1.03 2.82
CA ILE A 49 -7.42 -1.67 4.15
C ILE A 49 -7.30 -3.19 4.09
N GLY A 50 -7.76 -3.83 3.00
CA GLY A 50 -7.66 -5.26 2.77
C GLY A 50 -8.33 -6.09 3.86
N THR A 51 -7.61 -7.10 4.35
CA THR A 51 -8.05 -7.98 5.45
C THR A 51 -7.79 -7.39 6.84
N GLY A 52 -7.29 -6.14 6.93
CA GLY A 52 -7.04 -5.42 8.18
C GLY A 52 -5.69 -5.72 8.84
N ARG A 53 -4.68 -6.12 8.08
CA ARG A 53 -3.35 -6.45 8.59
C ARG A 53 -2.76 -5.36 9.50
N VAL A 54 -2.87 -4.09 9.10
CA VAL A 54 -2.38 -2.95 9.89
C VAL A 54 -3.50 -2.33 10.72
N ALA A 55 -4.71 -2.21 10.18
CA ALA A 55 -5.86 -1.60 10.84
C ALA A 55 -6.21 -2.26 12.17
N ILE A 56 -6.22 -3.61 12.23
CA ILE A 56 -6.62 -4.33 13.44
C ILE A 56 -5.65 -4.05 14.60
N PRO A 57 -4.33 -4.29 14.48
CA PRO A 57 -3.41 -4.00 15.59
C PRO A 57 -3.29 -2.50 15.90
N LEU A 58 -3.55 -1.60 14.95
CA LEU A 58 -3.63 -0.17 15.21
C LEU A 58 -4.86 0.17 16.07
N ALA A 59 -6.02 -0.43 15.75
CA ALA A 59 -7.23 -0.29 16.55
C ALA A 59 -7.07 -0.90 17.95
N ASP A 60 -6.35 -2.02 18.09
CA ASP A 60 -6.04 -2.65 19.37
C ASP A 60 -5.14 -1.76 20.29
N ARG A 61 -4.41 -0.82 19.69
CA ARG A 61 -3.69 0.25 20.42
C ARG A 61 -4.54 1.44 20.81
N GLY A 62 -5.85 1.39 20.52
CA GLY A 62 -6.80 2.42 20.91
C GLY A 62 -6.98 3.54 19.87
N VAL A 63 -6.37 3.47 18.70
CA VAL A 63 -6.60 4.42 17.60
C VAL A 63 -7.93 4.06 16.92
N PRO A 64 -8.91 4.99 16.82
CA PRO A 64 -10.09 4.75 16.01
C PRO A 64 -9.71 4.62 14.53
N VAL A 65 -10.01 3.48 13.89
CA VAL A 65 -9.64 3.20 12.51
C VAL A 65 -10.88 3.03 11.64
N ALA A 66 -10.85 3.62 10.44
CA ALA A 66 -11.77 3.34 9.35
C ALA A 66 -10.98 2.94 8.09
N GLY A 67 -11.65 2.36 7.09
CA GLY A 67 -11.00 1.95 5.85
C GLY A 67 -11.77 2.25 4.58
N ILE A 68 -11.05 2.30 3.47
CA ILE A 68 -11.57 2.22 2.11
C ILE A 68 -10.95 0.98 1.47
N GLU A 69 -11.78 0.11 0.88
CA GLU A 69 -11.35 -1.12 0.22
C GLU A 69 -12.14 -1.34 -1.07
N LEU A 70 -11.46 -1.68 -2.16
CA LEU A 70 -12.10 -1.93 -3.45
C LEU A 70 -12.81 -3.28 -3.50
N SER A 71 -12.26 -4.29 -2.80
CA SER A 71 -12.74 -5.67 -2.81
C SER A 71 -13.70 -5.95 -1.66
N GLN A 72 -14.96 -6.27 -1.97
CA GLN A 72 -15.92 -6.75 -0.98
C GLN A 72 -15.43 -8.04 -0.29
N PRO A 73 -14.88 -9.06 -1.00
CA PRO A 73 -14.32 -10.24 -0.33
C PRO A 73 -13.21 -9.94 0.68
N MET A 74 -12.34 -8.98 0.43
CA MET A 74 -11.32 -8.55 1.40
C MET A 74 -11.95 -7.91 2.63
N THR A 75 -12.94 -7.02 2.42
CA THR A 75 -13.73 -6.40 3.50
C THR A 75 -14.44 -7.47 4.35
N ASP A 76 -15.00 -8.50 3.72
CA ASP A 76 -15.67 -9.60 4.43
C ASP A 76 -14.68 -10.38 5.33
N GLN A 77 -13.42 -10.58 4.89
CA GLN A 77 -12.38 -11.20 5.72
C GLN A 77 -12.02 -10.31 6.91
N LEU A 78 -11.91 -9.00 6.71
CA LEU A 78 -11.69 -8.05 7.80
C LEU A 78 -12.84 -8.12 8.81
N HIS A 79 -14.07 -8.03 8.36
CA HIS A 79 -15.25 -8.02 9.24
C HIS A 79 -15.49 -9.33 9.99
N ARG A 80 -14.98 -10.47 9.51
CA ARG A 80 -14.96 -11.72 10.29
C ARG A 80 -14.05 -11.62 11.52
N LYS A 81 -12.95 -10.84 11.43
CA LYS A 81 -11.98 -10.63 12.50
C LYS A 81 -12.36 -9.45 13.41
N ARG A 82 -12.81 -8.35 12.80
CA ARG A 82 -13.11 -7.07 13.46
C ARG A 82 -14.31 -6.38 12.81
N PRO A 83 -15.54 -6.80 13.18
CA PRO A 83 -16.78 -6.27 12.59
C PRO A 83 -17.06 -4.80 12.94
N ASP A 84 -16.39 -4.27 13.94
CA ASP A 84 -16.53 -2.91 14.45
C ASP A 84 -15.72 -1.86 13.65
N ILE A 85 -14.78 -2.27 12.80
CA ILE A 85 -14.03 -1.34 11.94
C ILE A 85 -14.91 -0.96 10.73
N PRO A 86 -15.30 0.33 10.58
CA PRO A 86 -16.10 0.76 9.44
C PRO A 86 -15.26 0.77 8.17
N VAL A 87 -15.79 0.17 7.09
CA VAL A 87 -15.15 0.13 5.78
C VAL A 87 -16.12 0.62 4.70
N VAL A 88 -15.65 1.52 3.87
CA VAL A 88 -16.34 1.92 2.63
C VAL A 88 -15.81 1.08 1.48
N VAL A 89 -16.67 0.30 0.84
CA VAL A 89 -16.29 -0.44 -0.36
C VAL A 89 -16.27 0.50 -1.55
N GLY A 90 -15.10 0.70 -2.14
CA GLY A 90 -14.89 1.62 -3.25
C GLY A 90 -13.42 1.90 -3.54
N ASP A 91 -13.19 2.67 -4.60
CA ASP A 91 -11.86 3.04 -5.05
C ASP A 91 -11.22 4.09 -4.13
N MET A 92 -10.00 3.85 -3.66
CA MET A 92 -9.26 4.76 -2.79
C MET A 92 -8.99 6.15 -3.41
N ALA A 93 -9.06 6.27 -4.72
CA ALA A 93 -8.91 7.57 -5.42
C ALA A 93 -10.19 8.42 -5.33
N THR A 94 -11.37 7.82 -5.10
CA THR A 94 -12.66 8.53 -5.22
C THR A 94 -13.62 8.31 -4.07
N ALA A 95 -13.59 7.15 -3.41
CA ALA A 95 -14.52 6.80 -2.32
C ALA A 95 -14.38 7.73 -1.12
N ARG A 96 -15.48 7.87 -0.36
CA ARG A 96 -15.58 8.80 0.78
C ARG A 96 -15.95 8.03 2.04
N ALA A 97 -15.02 8.02 3.00
CA ALA A 97 -15.31 7.66 4.37
C ALA A 97 -15.88 8.88 5.13
N GLU A 98 -16.77 8.63 6.07
CA GLU A 98 -17.30 9.68 6.95
C GLU A 98 -16.29 10.06 8.04
N GLY A 99 -16.25 11.34 8.39
CA GLY A 99 -15.40 11.90 9.44
C GLY A 99 -14.18 12.66 8.91
N GLU A 100 -13.43 13.20 9.84
CA GLU A 100 -12.12 13.82 9.62
C GLU A 100 -11.06 13.02 10.38
N PHE A 101 -9.89 12.86 9.77
CA PHE A 101 -8.84 11.99 10.28
C PHE A 101 -7.57 12.78 10.57
N SER A 102 -6.90 12.52 11.68
CA SER A 102 -5.56 13.03 11.95
C SER A 102 -4.50 12.33 11.11
N LEU A 103 -4.80 11.08 10.68
CA LEU A 103 -3.93 10.25 9.89
C LEU A 103 -4.70 9.59 8.73
N VAL A 104 -4.19 9.71 7.51
CA VAL A 104 -4.57 8.87 6.37
C VAL A 104 -3.33 8.10 5.95
N TYR A 105 -3.44 6.81 5.64
CA TYR A 105 -2.27 6.04 5.21
C TYR A 105 -2.60 4.99 4.16
N VAL A 106 -1.60 4.66 3.37
CA VAL A 106 -1.59 3.55 2.43
C VAL A 106 -0.22 2.87 2.49
N VAL A 107 -0.22 1.58 2.73
CA VAL A 107 1.00 0.80 2.98
C VAL A 107 1.22 -0.29 1.94
N PHE A 108 2.40 -0.89 1.99
CA PHE A 108 2.77 -2.05 1.20
C PHE A 108 2.55 -1.86 -0.31
N ASN A 109 2.96 -0.70 -0.84
CA ASN A 109 2.87 -0.36 -2.27
C ASN A 109 1.45 -0.35 -2.88
N SER A 110 0.40 -0.43 -2.07
CA SER A 110 -0.99 -0.54 -2.57
C SER A 110 -1.39 0.58 -3.52
N ILE A 111 -0.82 1.79 -3.36
CA ILE A 111 -1.07 2.90 -4.30
C ILE A 111 -0.56 2.60 -5.73
N GLY A 112 0.40 1.69 -5.89
CA GLY A 112 0.86 1.22 -7.19
C GLY A 112 -0.22 0.46 -7.99
N ASN A 113 -1.23 -0.09 -7.32
CA ASN A 113 -2.37 -0.76 -7.96
C ASN A 113 -3.28 0.23 -8.70
N VAL A 114 -3.21 1.51 -8.37
CA VAL A 114 -3.83 2.62 -9.14
C VAL A 114 -2.94 2.92 -10.34
N ARG A 115 -3.39 2.57 -11.53
CA ARG A 115 -2.51 2.34 -12.69
C ARG A 115 -2.22 3.56 -13.56
N THR A 116 -2.86 4.69 -13.32
CA THR A 116 -2.57 5.92 -14.05
C THR A 116 -2.06 7.02 -13.12
N GLN A 117 -1.22 7.89 -13.65
CA GLN A 117 -0.74 9.05 -12.89
C GLN A 117 -1.90 9.94 -12.41
N ALA A 118 -2.93 10.12 -13.26
CA ALA A 118 -4.10 10.92 -12.89
C ALA A 118 -4.87 10.34 -11.70
N GLU A 119 -5.05 9.02 -11.66
CA GLU A 119 -5.70 8.33 -10.54
C GLU A 119 -4.83 8.36 -9.28
N GLN A 120 -3.50 8.24 -9.39
CA GLN A 120 -2.60 8.40 -8.25
C GLN A 120 -2.65 9.82 -7.68
N VAL A 121 -2.67 10.85 -8.53
CA VAL A 121 -2.94 12.25 -8.09
C VAL A 121 -4.30 12.35 -7.41
N ALA A 122 -5.34 11.70 -7.95
CA ALA A 122 -6.67 11.70 -7.34
C ALA A 122 -6.66 11.01 -5.96
N CYS A 123 -5.87 9.92 -5.77
CA CYS A 123 -5.68 9.28 -4.49
C CYS A 123 -5.06 10.24 -3.45
N PHE A 124 -3.99 10.97 -3.79
CA PHE A 124 -3.40 11.99 -2.92
C PHE A 124 -4.40 13.10 -2.57
N ARG A 125 -5.17 13.59 -3.54
CA ARG A 125 -6.24 14.56 -3.31
C ARG A 125 -7.34 14.01 -2.42
N ASN A 126 -7.69 12.74 -2.59
CA ASN A 126 -8.69 12.09 -1.77
C ASN A 126 -8.20 11.93 -0.32
N ALA A 127 -6.94 11.52 -0.12
CA ALA A 127 -6.31 11.51 1.20
C ALA A 127 -6.37 12.88 1.88
N ALA A 128 -5.93 13.95 1.17
CA ALA A 128 -5.94 15.30 1.70
C ALA A 128 -7.34 15.80 2.11
N ARG A 129 -8.39 15.36 1.42
CA ARG A 129 -9.78 15.73 1.74
C ARG A 129 -10.32 15.07 3.00
N HIS A 130 -9.78 13.89 3.38
CA HIS A 130 -10.14 13.19 4.60
C HIS A 130 -9.36 13.69 5.83
N LEU A 131 -8.22 14.36 5.60
CA LEU A 131 -7.39 14.88 6.68
C LEU A 131 -8.03 16.09 7.35
N ALA A 132 -8.00 16.11 8.68
CA ALA A 132 -8.18 17.32 9.48
C ALA A 132 -7.06 18.34 9.19
N PRO A 133 -7.24 19.63 9.47
CA PRO A 133 -6.15 20.60 9.45
C PRO A 133 -4.99 20.14 10.35
N GLY A 134 -3.76 20.15 9.82
CA GLY A 134 -2.58 19.63 10.50
C GLY A 134 -2.42 18.11 10.47
N GLY A 135 -3.37 17.37 9.87
CA GLY A 135 -3.31 15.92 9.72
C GLY A 135 -2.24 15.46 8.71
N ARG A 136 -1.92 14.17 8.73
CA ARG A 136 -0.80 13.58 7.99
C ARG A 136 -1.26 12.51 7.03
N PHE A 137 -0.69 12.50 5.83
CA PHE A 137 -0.80 11.40 4.88
C PHE A 137 0.50 10.61 4.85
N VAL A 138 0.42 9.30 5.01
CA VAL A 138 1.57 8.38 5.03
C VAL A 138 1.48 7.40 3.88
N VAL A 139 2.57 7.24 3.16
CA VAL A 139 2.69 6.26 2.07
C VAL A 139 3.96 5.44 2.26
N GLU A 140 3.83 4.11 2.20
CA GLU A 140 4.95 3.18 2.09
C GLU A 140 5.07 2.69 0.65
N LEU A 141 6.24 2.89 0.06
CA LEU A 141 6.55 2.47 -1.32
C LEU A 141 7.98 1.97 -1.47
N TRP A 142 8.16 1.06 -2.40
CA TRP A 142 9.50 0.74 -2.93
C TRP A 142 10.03 1.89 -3.76
N VAL A 143 11.34 2.10 -3.70
CA VAL A 143 12.03 2.96 -4.64
C VAL A 143 12.23 2.18 -5.94
N PRO A 144 11.83 2.70 -7.11
CA PRO A 144 11.94 1.95 -8.36
C PRO A 144 13.35 1.44 -8.63
N GLY A 145 13.50 0.11 -8.65
CA GLY A 145 14.80 -0.57 -8.86
C GLY A 145 15.36 -0.41 -10.26
N ILE A 146 14.57 0.05 -11.23
CA ILE A 146 14.97 0.26 -12.63
C ILE A 146 16.19 1.16 -12.80
N ARG A 147 16.47 2.05 -11.83
CA ARG A 147 17.68 2.89 -11.81
C ARG A 147 18.99 2.08 -11.79
N ARG A 148 18.91 0.78 -11.42
CA ARG A 148 20.06 -0.13 -11.30
C ARG A 148 20.14 -1.10 -12.47
N PHE A 149 19.20 -1.03 -13.44
CA PHE A 149 19.18 -1.97 -14.55
C PHE A 149 20.23 -1.60 -15.60
N PRO A 150 21.01 -2.57 -16.08
CA PRO A 150 21.86 -2.37 -17.24
C PRO A 150 21.01 -2.14 -18.50
N PRO A 151 21.56 -1.44 -19.51
CA PRO A 151 20.87 -1.22 -20.78
C PRO A 151 20.36 -2.53 -21.40
N GLY A 152 19.08 -2.54 -21.83
CA GLY A 152 18.44 -3.68 -22.45
C GLY A 152 17.84 -4.72 -21.50
N GLN A 153 17.98 -4.54 -20.18
CA GLN A 153 17.31 -5.40 -19.21
C GLN A 153 15.83 -4.98 -19.10
N ALA A 154 14.94 -5.90 -19.48
CA ALA A 154 13.48 -5.68 -19.44
C ALA A 154 12.80 -6.42 -18.27
N ALA A 155 13.46 -7.44 -17.70
CA ALA A 155 12.90 -8.26 -16.64
C ALA A 155 13.89 -8.43 -15.47
N VAL A 156 13.36 -8.45 -14.24
CA VAL A 156 14.16 -8.61 -13.03
C VAL A 156 13.51 -9.63 -12.09
N PRO A 157 14.22 -10.73 -11.75
CA PRO A 157 13.72 -11.67 -10.78
C PRO A 157 13.70 -11.05 -9.38
N PHE A 158 12.59 -11.20 -8.67
CA PHE A 158 12.48 -10.88 -7.25
C PHE A 158 12.41 -12.13 -6.37
N HIS A 159 12.09 -13.30 -6.96
CA HIS A 159 12.10 -14.57 -6.26
C HIS A 159 12.49 -15.70 -7.20
N VAL A 160 13.43 -16.54 -6.75
CA VAL A 160 13.84 -17.75 -7.47
C VAL A 160 13.91 -18.90 -6.47
N GLY A 161 12.91 -19.79 -6.50
CA GLY A 161 12.79 -20.94 -5.63
C GLY A 161 12.28 -22.18 -6.37
N ARG A 162 12.22 -23.32 -5.67
CA ARG A 162 11.78 -24.59 -6.26
C ARG A 162 10.29 -24.63 -6.59
N SER A 163 9.48 -24.01 -5.76
CA SER A 163 8.01 -23.98 -5.89
C SER A 163 7.48 -22.64 -6.42
N HIS A 164 8.30 -21.59 -6.45
CA HIS A 164 7.90 -20.28 -6.94
C HIS A 164 9.04 -19.60 -7.67
N VAL A 165 8.75 -19.06 -8.84
CA VAL A 165 9.59 -18.13 -9.58
C VAL A 165 8.77 -16.87 -9.83
N GLY A 166 9.33 -15.72 -9.43
CA GLY A 166 8.72 -14.41 -9.62
C GLY A 166 9.71 -13.44 -10.25
N PHE A 167 9.23 -12.67 -11.23
CA PHE A 167 10.00 -11.59 -11.84
C PHE A 167 9.08 -10.47 -12.30
N ASP A 168 9.61 -9.25 -12.29
CA ASP A 168 8.93 -8.07 -12.80
C ASP A 168 9.38 -7.73 -14.20
N THR A 169 8.46 -7.28 -15.04
CA THR A 169 8.74 -6.62 -16.32
C THR A 169 8.30 -5.16 -16.24
N TYR A 170 8.97 -4.28 -17.00
CA TYR A 170 8.77 -2.85 -16.90
C TYR A 170 8.62 -2.18 -18.27
N ASP A 171 7.61 -1.32 -18.40
CA ASP A 171 7.50 -0.31 -19.46
C ASP A 171 7.89 1.06 -18.89
N MET A 172 9.08 1.52 -19.26
CA MET A 172 9.62 2.79 -18.76
C MET A 172 8.92 4.01 -19.36
N THR A 173 8.17 3.85 -20.46
CA THR A 173 7.45 4.95 -21.12
C THR A 173 6.22 5.35 -20.33
N THR A 174 5.51 4.34 -19.80
CA THR A 174 4.25 4.52 -19.07
C THR A 174 4.40 4.36 -17.56
N GLN A 175 5.59 3.98 -17.08
CA GLN A 175 5.86 3.58 -15.70
C GLN A 175 5.02 2.37 -15.25
N GLN A 176 4.59 1.52 -16.18
CA GLN A 176 3.88 0.30 -15.85
C GLN A 176 4.86 -0.83 -15.53
N GLY A 177 4.51 -1.64 -14.55
CA GLY A 177 5.18 -2.88 -14.25
C GLY A 177 4.18 -4.03 -14.19
N THR A 178 4.67 -5.24 -14.46
CA THR A 178 3.92 -6.47 -14.29
C THR A 178 4.76 -7.44 -13.49
N SER A 179 4.24 -7.88 -12.34
CA SER A 179 4.82 -8.98 -11.57
C SER A 179 4.26 -10.28 -12.09
N HIS A 180 5.15 -11.17 -12.51
CA HIS A 180 4.84 -12.51 -13.03
C HIS A 180 5.17 -13.55 -11.98
N HIS A 181 4.22 -14.42 -11.66
CA HIS A 181 4.36 -15.49 -10.67
C HIS A 181 4.11 -16.86 -11.31
N TYR A 182 5.09 -17.73 -11.27
CA TYR A 182 4.96 -19.14 -11.64
C TYR A 182 5.08 -19.97 -10.37
N ARG A 183 3.99 -20.66 -10.00
CA ARG A 183 3.95 -21.51 -8.81
C ARG A 183 3.80 -22.97 -9.21
N ARG A 184 4.73 -23.80 -8.75
CA ARG A 184 4.69 -25.24 -8.93
C ARG A 184 4.08 -25.90 -7.71
N HIS A 185 3.01 -26.66 -7.92
CA HIS A 185 2.31 -27.42 -6.90
C HIS A 185 2.95 -28.79 -6.67
N GLU A 186 2.58 -29.46 -5.57
CA GLU A 186 3.13 -30.78 -5.20
C GLU A 186 2.78 -31.87 -6.24
N ASP A 187 1.64 -31.75 -6.89
CA ASP A 187 1.22 -32.66 -7.99
C ASP A 187 1.98 -32.44 -9.30
N GLY A 188 2.90 -31.47 -9.33
CA GLY A 188 3.72 -31.10 -10.48
C GLY A 188 3.06 -30.13 -11.46
N THR A 189 1.81 -29.73 -11.23
CA THR A 189 1.16 -28.67 -12.02
C THR A 189 1.83 -27.32 -11.78
N VAL A 190 1.75 -26.43 -12.78
CA VAL A 190 2.26 -25.07 -12.67
C VAL A 190 1.12 -24.09 -12.92
N THR A 191 0.89 -23.19 -11.99
CA THR A 191 -0.01 -22.05 -12.17
C THR A 191 0.76 -20.79 -12.48
N TYR A 192 0.17 -19.96 -13.34
CA TYR A 192 0.66 -18.62 -13.65
C TYR A 192 -0.32 -17.59 -13.12
N GLY A 193 0.21 -16.55 -12.47
CA GLY A 193 -0.53 -15.37 -12.05
C GLY A 193 0.26 -14.13 -12.39
N GLU A 194 -0.43 -13.02 -12.61
CA GLU A 194 0.20 -11.72 -12.81
C GLU A 194 -0.53 -10.63 -12.04
N SER A 195 0.23 -9.64 -11.58
CA SER A 195 -0.30 -8.41 -11.02
C SER A 195 0.35 -7.21 -11.68
N ASN A 196 -0.48 -6.21 -11.99
CA ASN A 196 -0.04 -5.02 -12.70
C ASN A 196 0.03 -3.85 -11.73
N PHE A 197 1.10 -3.06 -11.82
CA PHE A 197 1.31 -1.89 -11.00
C PHE A 197 1.89 -0.72 -11.81
N ARG A 198 1.75 0.50 -11.27
CA ARG A 198 2.50 1.66 -11.73
C ARG A 198 3.51 2.05 -10.66
N TYR A 199 4.80 2.01 -10.99
CA TYR A 199 5.83 2.46 -10.07
C TYR A 199 5.90 3.99 -10.00
N ILE A 200 6.25 4.51 -8.82
CA ILE A 200 6.22 5.94 -8.52
C ILE A 200 7.57 6.34 -7.93
N TRP A 201 8.15 7.42 -8.44
CA TRP A 201 9.35 7.99 -7.86
C TRP A 201 9.01 8.80 -6.59
N PRO A 202 9.89 8.82 -5.55
CA PRO A 202 9.67 9.65 -4.37
C PRO A 202 9.41 11.12 -4.68
N ALA A 203 10.13 11.70 -5.66
CA ALA A 203 9.90 13.07 -6.11
C ALA A 203 8.55 13.28 -6.81
N GLU A 204 8.03 12.25 -7.47
CA GLU A 204 6.69 12.27 -8.08
C GLU A 204 5.61 12.25 -6.98
N CYS A 205 5.82 11.49 -5.90
CA CYS A 205 4.96 11.54 -4.71
C CYS A 205 4.91 12.95 -4.12
N ASP A 206 6.05 13.65 -4.04
CA ASP A 206 6.09 15.03 -3.53
C ASP A 206 5.30 15.99 -4.41
N LEU A 207 5.38 15.87 -5.73
CA LEU A 207 4.57 16.66 -6.65
C LEU A 207 3.07 16.37 -6.50
N MET A 208 2.68 15.10 -6.32
CA MET A 208 1.29 14.72 -6.08
C MET A 208 0.78 15.28 -4.74
N ALA A 209 1.61 15.27 -3.70
CA ALA A 209 1.28 15.87 -2.41
C ALA A 209 1.09 17.38 -2.53
N GLN A 210 2.00 18.10 -3.22
CA GLN A 210 1.87 19.55 -3.49
C GLN A 210 0.59 19.86 -4.27
N LEU A 211 0.24 19.06 -5.29
CA LEU A 211 -1.02 19.20 -6.04
C LEU A 211 -2.26 18.94 -5.17
N ALA A 212 -2.10 18.24 -4.05
CA ALA A 212 -3.14 17.98 -3.06
C ALA A 212 -3.10 18.98 -1.88
N GLY A 213 -2.17 19.95 -1.89
CA GLY A 213 -2.03 20.97 -0.85
C GLY A 213 -1.37 20.44 0.43
N MET A 214 -0.46 19.50 0.31
CA MET A 214 0.29 18.92 1.43
C MET A 214 1.79 19.15 1.24
N ASP A 215 2.51 19.33 2.34
CA ASP A 215 3.95 19.52 2.38
C ASP A 215 4.67 18.30 2.98
N LEU A 216 5.83 17.94 2.45
CA LEU A 216 6.65 16.86 2.99
C LEU A 216 7.13 17.22 4.41
N GLU A 217 6.77 16.41 5.39
CA GLU A 217 7.20 16.55 6.79
C GLU A 217 8.39 15.63 7.11
N LEU A 218 8.33 14.37 6.63
CA LEU A 218 9.34 13.35 6.92
C LEU A 218 9.44 12.34 5.78
N ARG A 219 10.65 11.84 5.52
CA ARG A 219 10.91 10.65 4.72
C ARG A 219 11.99 9.81 5.35
N VAL A 220 11.68 8.55 5.61
CA VAL A 220 12.59 7.53 6.15
C VAL A 220 12.63 6.33 5.23
N ALA A 221 13.66 5.47 5.37
CA ALA A 221 13.80 4.29 4.51
C ALA A 221 12.88 3.14 4.92
N ASP A 222 12.51 3.08 6.20
CA ASP A 222 11.71 2.00 6.77
C ASP A 222 10.90 2.48 7.99
N TRP A 223 10.11 1.57 8.56
CA TRP A 223 9.28 1.83 9.74
C TRP A 223 10.06 1.98 11.05
N HIS A 224 11.37 1.67 11.07
CA HIS A 224 12.26 1.93 12.20
C HIS A 224 12.85 3.35 12.18
N GLY A 225 12.57 4.12 11.11
CA GLY A 225 13.04 5.49 10.99
C GLY A 225 14.47 5.60 10.47
N ALA A 226 14.98 4.58 9.78
CA ALA A 226 16.30 4.63 9.17
C ALA A 226 16.40 5.81 8.15
N PRO A 227 17.53 6.51 8.05
CA PRO A 227 17.68 7.60 7.10
C PRO A 227 17.44 7.18 5.66
N PHE A 228 16.62 7.96 4.94
CA PHE A 228 16.44 7.77 3.51
C PHE A 228 17.65 8.29 2.74
N THR A 229 18.26 7.42 1.93
CA THR A 229 19.48 7.72 1.16
C THR A 229 19.33 7.28 -0.30
N SER A 230 20.33 7.55 -1.13
CA SER A 230 20.40 7.07 -2.52
C SER A 230 20.38 5.55 -2.65
N ASP A 231 20.72 4.82 -1.60
CA ASP A 231 20.79 3.36 -1.59
C ASP A 231 19.51 2.71 -1.03
N SER A 232 18.58 3.50 -0.47
CA SER A 232 17.33 3.01 0.08
C SER A 232 16.49 2.31 -1.00
N GLU A 233 15.93 1.14 -0.67
CA GLU A 233 15.11 0.34 -1.57
C GLU A 233 13.61 0.57 -1.36
N SER A 234 13.26 1.18 -0.21
CA SER A 234 11.91 1.58 0.16
C SER A 234 11.91 2.95 0.82
N HIS A 235 10.75 3.52 0.97
CA HIS A 235 10.55 4.71 1.79
C HIS A 235 9.18 4.71 2.45
N VAL A 236 9.14 5.30 3.65
CA VAL A 236 7.94 5.75 4.33
C VAL A 236 7.97 7.28 4.29
N SER A 237 7.02 7.87 3.59
CA SER A 237 6.93 9.32 3.45
C SER A 237 5.68 9.85 4.14
N VAL A 238 5.84 10.94 4.84
CA VAL A 238 4.80 11.63 5.60
C VAL A 238 4.65 13.03 5.05
N TRP A 239 3.47 13.36 4.56
CA TRP A 239 3.11 14.74 4.17
C TRP A 239 2.07 15.26 5.11
N ARG A 240 2.17 16.53 5.44
CA ARG A 240 1.26 17.24 6.34
C ARG A 240 0.33 18.15 5.56
N ARG A 241 -0.97 18.10 5.87
CA ARG A 241 -1.92 19.10 5.44
C ARG A 241 -1.73 20.35 6.31
N PRO A 242 -1.52 21.55 5.75
CA PRO A 242 -1.49 22.80 6.53
C PRO A 242 -2.75 22.98 7.39
N GLY A 243 -2.57 23.69 8.53
CA GLY A 243 -3.67 24.02 9.44
C GLY A 243 -4.48 25.23 8.97
#